data_76ddfc2155d9c64c40d728681f0b36dd
#
_entry.id   76ddfc2155d9c64c40d728681f0b36dd
#
_cell.length_a   1.000
_cell.length_b   1.000
_cell.length_c   1.000
_cell.angle_alpha   90.00
_cell.angle_beta   90.00
_cell.angle_gamma   90.00
#
_symmetry.space_group_name_H-M   'P 1'
#
loop_
_entity.id
_entity.type
_entity.pdbx_description
1 polymer ?
#
loop_
_entity_poly.entity_id
_entity_poly.type
_entity_poly.pdbx_seq_one_letter_code
_entity_poly.pdbx_strand_id
1 'polypeptide(L)'
;MKQIKLLLLLASASVTGALAQSNGLTDMSQSRFAKMANTGIGAVHWTDGFWGDRFQVFSRTSLQSMWNTWNAPEISHGFRNFEIAAGVCKGEHWGPPFHDGDMYKWMEGVASVYAVNKDLELDKLMDNFITCVVKAQRADGYIHTPVVIEELNKGIDSHALEDQHKQTVIGTKVGDEDEKGAFANRLNFETYNLGHLMMAGIVHRRATGKTTLFDAAVKATDFLCHFYETASAELARNAICPSHYMGVVEMYRATGNPRYLELSKNLIDIRGMVENGTDDNQDRIPFRDQYRAMGHAVRANYLYAGVADVYAETGEQQLMKNLTSIWNDIVTRKMYVTGACGALYDGTSPDGTCYEPDSIQKVHQSYGRPYQLPNSTAHNETCANIGNMLFNWRMLEVTGDAKYADLVETCLYNSVLSGISLDGKKYFYTNPLRISADLPYTLRWPKERTEYISCFCCPPNT
;
A
#
# COMPACT_ATOMS: atom_id res chain seq x y z
N MET A 1 -62.63 50.93 -5.76
CA MET A 1 -61.14 50.87 -5.86
C MET A 1 -60.67 49.72 -5.01
N LYS A 2 -60.38 48.57 -5.60
CA LYS A 2 -59.89 47.37 -4.91
C LYS A 2 -58.36 47.39 -4.99
N GLN A 3 -57.70 47.44 -3.87
CA GLN A 3 -56.26 47.27 -3.77
C GLN A 3 -55.91 45.78 -3.83
N ILE A 4 -55.13 45.37 -4.84
CA ILE A 4 -54.54 44.06 -4.98
C ILE A 4 -53.20 44.08 -4.24
N LYS A 5 -53.09 43.37 -3.12
CA LYS A 5 -51.80 43.09 -2.44
C LYS A 5 -51.14 41.94 -3.15
N LEU A 6 -50.02 42.25 -3.82
CA LEU A 6 -49.12 41.24 -4.38
C LEU A 6 -48.21 40.68 -3.28
N LEU A 7 -48.45 39.44 -2.90
CA LEU A 7 -47.52 38.71 -2.01
C LEU A 7 -46.37 38.14 -2.88
N LEU A 8 -45.18 38.71 -2.76
CA LEU A 8 -43.95 38.09 -3.24
C LEU A 8 -43.52 37.00 -2.27
N LEU A 9 -43.71 35.74 -2.65
CA LEU A 9 -43.05 34.60 -2.02
C LEU A 9 -41.59 34.54 -2.54
N LEU A 10 -40.66 34.97 -1.73
CA LEU A 10 -39.26 34.67 -1.91
C LEU A 10 -39.03 33.20 -1.52
N ALA A 11 -39.01 32.30 -2.49
CA ALA A 11 -38.50 30.94 -2.32
C ALA A 11 -36.96 31.04 -2.28
N SER A 12 -36.41 31.05 -1.07
CA SER A 12 -35.01 30.81 -0.85
C SER A 12 -34.71 29.34 -1.18
N ALA A 13 -34.35 29.03 -2.41
CA ALA A 13 -33.73 27.78 -2.77
C ALA A 13 -32.34 27.75 -2.12
N SER A 14 -32.23 27.13 -0.98
CA SER A 14 -30.96 26.67 -0.45
C SER A 14 -30.38 25.65 -1.42
N VAL A 15 -29.53 26.12 -2.33
CA VAL A 15 -28.66 25.22 -3.08
C VAL A 15 -27.63 24.69 -2.05
N THR A 16 -28.00 23.63 -1.36
CA THR A 16 -27.01 22.75 -0.77
C THR A 16 -26.30 22.11 -1.96
N GLY A 17 -25.23 22.76 -2.42
CA GLY A 17 -24.27 22.11 -3.30
C GLY A 17 -23.78 20.88 -2.53
N ALA A 18 -24.30 19.72 -2.88
CA ALA A 18 -23.62 18.48 -2.60
C ALA A 18 -22.25 18.64 -3.28
N LEU A 19 -21.24 18.99 -2.49
CA LEU A 19 -19.87 18.92 -2.97
C LEU A 19 -19.70 17.47 -3.43
N ALA A 20 -19.54 17.30 -4.74
CA ALA A 20 -19.34 15.98 -5.33
C ALA A 20 -18.11 15.41 -4.65
N GLN A 21 -18.31 14.36 -3.84
CA GLN A 21 -17.22 13.65 -3.20
C GLN A 21 -16.28 13.22 -4.32
N SER A 22 -15.00 13.56 -4.23
CA SER A 22 -14.02 13.13 -5.23
C SER A 22 -13.99 11.60 -5.25
N ASN A 23 -14.20 11.00 -6.42
CA ASN A 23 -14.09 9.57 -6.62
C ASN A 23 -12.69 9.18 -7.12
N GLY A 24 -11.67 9.96 -6.75
CA GLY A 24 -10.26 9.66 -7.05
C GLY A 24 -9.70 8.51 -6.22
N LEU A 25 -8.45 8.13 -6.45
CA LEU A 25 -7.75 7.15 -5.59
C LEU A 25 -7.57 7.70 -4.17
N THR A 26 -7.30 9.00 -4.05
CA THR A 26 -7.30 9.74 -2.79
C THR A 26 -8.30 10.87 -2.87
N ASP A 27 -8.84 11.29 -1.73
CA ASP A 27 -9.78 12.41 -1.70
C ASP A 27 -9.23 13.58 -0.88
N MET A 28 -8.44 14.43 -1.53
CA MET A 28 -7.93 15.66 -0.93
C MET A 28 -8.87 16.87 -1.13
N SER A 29 -10.08 16.67 -1.66
CA SER A 29 -11.01 17.76 -1.96
C SER A 29 -11.42 18.60 -0.75
N GLN A 30 -11.38 18.02 0.46
CA GLN A 30 -11.68 18.66 1.71
C GLN A 30 -10.44 18.87 2.60
N SER A 31 -9.26 18.44 2.14
CA SER A 31 -8.02 18.56 2.91
C SER A 31 -7.55 20.01 2.94
N ARG A 32 -7.49 20.59 4.14
CA ARG A 32 -7.26 22.03 4.32
C ARG A 32 -5.92 22.53 3.77
N PHE A 33 -4.92 21.68 3.75
CA PHE A 33 -3.56 22.03 3.36
C PHE A 33 -3.15 21.42 2.02
N ALA A 34 -4.08 20.77 1.31
CA ALA A 34 -3.88 20.37 -0.08
C ALA A 34 -4.16 21.55 -1.02
N LYS A 35 -3.51 21.55 -2.18
CA LYS A 35 -3.69 22.56 -3.23
C LYS A 35 -4.32 21.99 -4.48
N MET A 36 -4.28 20.68 -4.64
CA MET A 36 -4.87 19.97 -5.77
C MET A 36 -5.68 18.79 -5.24
N ALA A 37 -6.65 18.36 -6.01
CA ALA A 37 -7.43 17.17 -5.76
C ALA A 37 -7.49 16.31 -7.02
N ASN A 38 -7.60 15.00 -6.82
CA ASN A 38 -7.77 14.04 -7.89
C ASN A 38 -9.09 14.22 -8.63
N THR A 39 -9.08 13.88 -9.92
CA THR A 39 -10.31 13.58 -10.66
C THR A 39 -10.85 12.19 -10.28
N GLY A 40 -12.13 11.94 -10.55
CA GLY A 40 -12.72 10.61 -10.31
C GLY A 40 -12.00 9.50 -11.10
N ILE A 41 -11.91 8.29 -10.54
CA ILE A 41 -11.23 7.12 -11.16
C ILE A 41 -11.78 6.83 -12.56
N GLY A 42 -13.09 6.96 -12.76
CA GLY A 42 -13.74 6.75 -14.07
C GLY A 42 -13.88 8.02 -14.92
N ALA A 43 -13.25 9.14 -14.55
CA ALA A 43 -13.44 10.41 -15.24
C ALA A 43 -12.58 10.58 -16.52
N VAL A 44 -11.55 9.76 -16.67
CA VAL A 44 -10.63 9.80 -17.81
C VAL A 44 -10.71 8.49 -18.59
N HIS A 45 -10.87 8.59 -19.90
CA HIS A 45 -10.89 7.46 -20.81
C HIS A 45 -9.83 7.66 -21.89
N TRP A 46 -8.90 6.71 -21.99
CA TRP A 46 -7.97 6.68 -23.11
C TRP A 46 -8.63 6.01 -24.31
N THR A 47 -8.76 6.76 -25.41
CA THR A 47 -9.43 6.29 -26.63
C THR A 47 -8.48 5.54 -27.55
N ASP A 48 -7.22 5.97 -27.60
CA ASP A 48 -6.19 5.41 -28.49
C ASP A 48 -4.78 5.75 -27.98
N GLY A 49 -3.76 5.41 -28.79
CA GLY A 49 -2.37 5.71 -28.55
C GLY A 49 -1.75 4.89 -27.42
N PHE A 50 -0.54 5.28 -27.02
CA PHE A 50 0.28 4.52 -26.05
C PHE A 50 -0.48 4.13 -24.79
N TRP A 51 -1.15 5.08 -24.13
CA TRP A 51 -1.88 4.81 -22.90
C TRP A 51 -3.15 4.00 -23.12
N GLY A 52 -3.83 4.19 -24.25
CA GLY A 52 -4.97 3.35 -24.65
C GLY A 52 -4.55 1.89 -24.80
N ASP A 53 -3.43 1.64 -25.52
CA ASP A 53 -2.88 0.29 -25.70
C ASP A 53 -2.46 -0.34 -24.37
N ARG A 54 -1.76 0.41 -23.49
CA ARG A 54 -1.37 -0.07 -22.16
C ARG A 54 -2.58 -0.40 -21.29
N PHE A 55 -3.60 0.45 -21.28
CA PHE A 55 -4.83 0.18 -20.55
C PHE A 55 -5.56 -1.07 -21.08
N GLN A 56 -5.58 -1.30 -22.39
CA GLN A 56 -6.18 -2.51 -22.96
C GLN A 56 -5.41 -3.77 -22.54
N VAL A 57 -4.09 -3.74 -22.57
CA VAL A 57 -3.25 -4.87 -22.10
C VAL A 57 -3.50 -5.11 -20.63
N PHE A 58 -3.47 -4.07 -19.80
CA PHE A 58 -3.66 -4.22 -18.36
C PHE A 58 -5.06 -4.77 -18.02
N SER A 59 -6.10 -4.16 -18.58
CA SER A 59 -7.49 -4.52 -18.27
C SER A 59 -7.90 -5.91 -18.78
N ARG A 60 -7.38 -6.34 -19.95
CA ARG A 60 -7.78 -7.61 -20.57
C ARG A 60 -6.84 -8.77 -20.29
N THR A 61 -5.58 -8.48 -19.97
CA THR A 61 -4.55 -9.51 -19.89
C THR A 61 -3.91 -9.55 -18.51
N SER A 62 -3.39 -8.43 -18.00
CA SER A 62 -2.58 -8.44 -16.77
C SER A 62 -3.40 -8.83 -15.54
N LEU A 63 -4.59 -8.25 -15.36
CA LEU A 63 -5.47 -8.58 -14.24
C LEU A 63 -5.87 -10.06 -14.24
N GLN A 64 -6.18 -10.62 -15.41
CA GLN A 64 -6.54 -12.03 -15.54
C GLN A 64 -5.32 -12.94 -15.35
N SER A 65 -4.14 -12.55 -15.83
CA SER A 65 -2.91 -13.31 -15.64
C SER A 65 -2.54 -13.39 -14.15
N MET A 66 -2.63 -12.27 -13.41
CA MET A 66 -2.43 -12.25 -11.96
C MET A 66 -3.45 -13.14 -11.23
N TRP A 67 -4.74 -13.02 -11.59
CA TRP A 67 -5.79 -13.86 -11.01
C TRP A 67 -5.52 -15.34 -11.23
N ASN A 68 -5.16 -15.74 -12.45
CA ASN A 68 -4.82 -17.13 -12.76
C ASN A 68 -3.66 -17.65 -11.90
N THR A 69 -2.64 -16.80 -11.68
CA THR A 69 -1.51 -17.12 -10.80
C THR A 69 -1.96 -17.37 -9.37
N TRP A 70 -2.80 -16.50 -8.81
CA TRP A 70 -3.27 -16.63 -7.42
C TRP A 70 -4.32 -17.72 -7.21
N ASN A 71 -5.02 -18.09 -8.27
CA ASN A 71 -6.04 -19.15 -8.24
C ASN A 71 -5.48 -20.54 -8.60
N ALA A 72 -4.19 -20.64 -8.96
CA ALA A 72 -3.50 -21.89 -9.26
C ALA A 72 -2.78 -22.40 -8.01
N PRO A 73 -3.31 -23.43 -7.31
CA PRO A 73 -2.78 -23.89 -6.01
C PRO A 73 -1.34 -24.41 -6.09
N GLU A 74 -0.89 -24.84 -7.26
CA GLU A 74 0.48 -25.31 -7.50
C GLU A 74 1.49 -24.16 -7.69
N ILE A 75 1.01 -22.92 -7.87
CA ILE A 75 1.83 -21.72 -8.07
C ILE A 75 1.74 -20.81 -6.86
N SER A 76 0.52 -20.51 -6.41
CA SER A 76 0.28 -19.57 -5.32
C SER A 76 -1.03 -19.89 -4.60
N HIS A 77 -1.05 -19.72 -3.28
CA HIS A 77 -2.26 -19.84 -2.47
C HIS A 77 -2.94 -18.49 -2.20
N GLY A 78 -2.62 -17.43 -2.93
CA GLY A 78 -3.15 -16.09 -2.64
C GLY A 78 -4.65 -16.06 -2.40
N PHE A 79 -5.45 -16.55 -3.35
CA PHE A 79 -6.91 -16.67 -3.17
C PHE A 79 -7.31 -17.84 -2.26
N ARG A 80 -6.62 -18.99 -2.39
CA ARG A 80 -6.92 -20.19 -1.60
C ARG A 80 -6.82 -19.97 -0.10
N ASN A 81 -5.87 -19.16 0.36
CA ASN A 81 -5.76 -18.80 1.77
C ASN A 81 -7.03 -18.09 2.28
N PHE A 82 -7.63 -17.20 1.48
CA PHE A 82 -8.92 -16.58 1.84
C PHE A 82 -10.08 -17.59 1.88
N GLU A 83 -10.13 -18.56 0.95
CA GLU A 83 -11.14 -19.62 1.00
C GLU A 83 -11.02 -20.48 2.26
N ILE A 84 -9.78 -20.81 2.67
CA ILE A 84 -9.52 -21.58 3.89
C ILE A 84 -9.89 -20.74 5.11
N ALA A 85 -9.43 -19.50 5.20
CA ALA A 85 -9.75 -18.59 6.30
C ALA A 85 -11.24 -18.30 6.41
N ALA A 86 -11.97 -18.30 5.27
CA ALA A 86 -13.43 -18.16 5.23
C ALA A 86 -14.19 -19.44 5.58
N GLY A 87 -13.51 -20.54 5.87
CA GLY A 87 -14.13 -21.85 6.15
C GLY A 87 -14.79 -22.52 4.94
N VAL A 88 -14.55 -22.03 3.72
CA VAL A 88 -15.08 -22.62 2.48
C VAL A 88 -14.46 -24.00 2.22
N CYS A 89 -13.19 -24.15 2.59
CA CYS A 89 -12.45 -25.40 2.50
C CYS A 89 -11.45 -25.51 3.66
N LYS A 90 -10.88 -26.70 3.83
CA LYS A 90 -9.82 -26.97 4.83
C LYS A 90 -8.46 -26.93 4.18
N GLY A 91 -7.45 -26.57 4.93
CA GLY A 91 -6.05 -26.55 4.49
C GLY A 91 -5.14 -25.80 5.45
N GLU A 92 -3.87 -25.72 5.04
CA GLU A 92 -2.85 -24.93 5.72
C GLU A 92 -2.59 -23.65 4.94
N HIS A 93 -2.14 -22.60 5.64
CA HIS A 93 -1.65 -21.39 4.98
C HIS A 93 -0.38 -21.74 4.18
N TRP A 94 -0.28 -21.21 2.97
CA TRP A 94 0.91 -21.35 2.15
C TRP A 94 1.28 -20.05 1.45
N GLY A 95 2.58 -19.75 1.43
CA GLY A 95 3.16 -18.56 0.82
C GLY A 95 3.54 -17.48 1.84
N PRO A 96 4.05 -16.34 1.37
CA PRO A 96 4.46 -15.24 2.24
C PRO A 96 3.27 -14.64 3.00
N PRO A 97 3.49 -14.14 4.23
CA PRO A 97 2.42 -13.58 5.05
C PRO A 97 1.83 -12.27 4.52
N PHE A 98 2.48 -11.63 3.55
CA PHE A 98 1.99 -10.41 2.89
C PHE A 98 1.09 -10.67 1.65
N HIS A 99 0.78 -11.93 1.33
CA HIS A 99 -0.11 -12.27 0.21
C HIS A 99 -1.51 -11.67 0.35
N ASP A 100 -2.01 -11.47 1.57
CA ASP A 100 -3.30 -10.80 1.78
C ASP A 100 -3.27 -9.38 1.19
N GLY A 101 -2.20 -8.62 1.46
CA GLY A 101 -1.99 -7.29 0.90
C GLY A 101 -1.85 -7.29 -0.62
N ASP A 102 -1.23 -8.32 -1.20
CA ASP A 102 -1.10 -8.45 -2.65
C ASP A 102 -2.45 -8.67 -3.32
N MET A 103 -3.32 -9.48 -2.71
CA MET A 103 -4.70 -9.68 -3.16
C MET A 103 -5.52 -8.38 -3.06
N TYR A 104 -5.35 -7.59 -2.00
CA TYR A 104 -6.03 -6.30 -1.87
C TYR A 104 -5.55 -5.27 -2.90
N LYS A 105 -4.25 -5.22 -3.22
CA LYS A 105 -3.73 -4.38 -4.32
C LYS A 105 -4.30 -4.77 -5.67
N TRP A 106 -4.37 -6.07 -5.95
CA TRP A 106 -5.02 -6.57 -7.16
C TRP A 106 -6.49 -6.15 -7.21
N MET A 107 -7.22 -6.26 -6.10
CA MET A 107 -8.62 -5.81 -5.99
C MET A 107 -8.76 -4.31 -6.29
N GLU A 108 -7.83 -3.47 -5.82
CA GLU A 108 -7.80 -2.04 -6.09
C GLU A 108 -7.62 -1.77 -7.60
N GLY A 109 -6.72 -2.51 -8.26
CA GLY A 109 -6.53 -2.47 -9.71
C GLY A 109 -7.78 -2.89 -10.49
N VAL A 110 -8.42 -4.00 -10.11
CA VAL A 110 -9.69 -4.48 -10.71
C VAL A 110 -10.80 -3.44 -10.58
N ALA A 111 -10.97 -2.88 -9.38
CA ALA A 111 -11.98 -1.85 -9.13
C ALA A 111 -11.72 -0.57 -9.94
N SER A 112 -10.45 -0.18 -10.10
CA SER A 112 -10.06 0.97 -10.92
C SER A 112 -10.38 0.75 -12.40
N VAL A 113 -10.11 -0.44 -12.93
CA VAL A 113 -10.47 -0.80 -14.31
C VAL A 113 -11.99 -0.86 -14.49
N TYR A 114 -12.69 -1.45 -13.52
CA TYR A 114 -14.17 -1.48 -13.54
C TYR A 114 -14.77 -0.08 -13.53
N ALA A 115 -14.17 0.87 -12.82
CA ALA A 115 -14.66 2.26 -12.82
C ALA A 115 -14.70 2.87 -14.22
N VAL A 116 -13.77 2.46 -15.10
CA VAL A 116 -13.65 2.94 -16.48
C VAL A 116 -14.55 2.16 -17.44
N ASN A 117 -14.52 0.83 -17.42
CA ASN A 117 -15.12 -0.01 -18.46
C ASN A 117 -16.47 -0.64 -18.08
N LYS A 118 -16.81 -0.66 -16.78
CA LYS A 118 -18.05 -1.26 -16.23
C LYS A 118 -18.27 -2.73 -16.62
N ASP A 119 -17.17 -3.49 -16.70
CA ASP A 119 -17.20 -4.91 -17.04
C ASP A 119 -17.83 -5.75 -15.91
N LEU A 120 -18.97 -6.38 -16.22
CA LEU A 120 -19.73 -7.17 -15.24
C LEU A 120 -19.02 -8.45 -14.79
N GLU A 121 -18.10 -8.97 -15.57
CA GLU A 121 -17.31 -10.16 -15.13
C GLU A 121 -16.28 -9.75 -14.08
N LEU A 122 -15.70 -8.55 -14.20
CA LEU A 122 -14.84 -8.00 -13.13
C LEU A 122 -15.65 -7.73 -11.86
N ASP A 123 -16.87 -7.25 -11.97
CA ASP A 123 -17.76 -7.01 -10.82
C ASP A 123 -18.07 -8.31 -10.07
N LYS A 124 -18.43 -9.38 -10.78
CA LYS A 124 -18.64 -10.70 -10.18
C LYS A 124 -17.38 -11.26 -9.54
N LEU A 125 -16.23 -11.06 -10.18
CA LEU A 125 -14.95 -11.53 -9.66
C LEU A 125 -14.60 -10.84 -8.34
N MET A 126 -14.83 -9.52 -8.26
CA MET A 126 -14.69 -8.75 -7.03
C MET A 126 -15.63 -9.26 -5.94
N ASP A 127 -16.92 -9.46 -6.23
CA ASP A 127 -17.90 -9.95 -5.26
C ASP A 127 -17.53 -11.33 -4.70
N ASN A 128 -16.99 -12.23 -5.52
CA ASN A 128 -16.50 -13.54 -5.06
C ASN A 128 -15.35 -13.41 -4.05
N PHE A 129 -14.36 -12.58 -4.36
CA PHE A 129 -13.25 -12.34 -3.46
C PHE A 129 -13.72 -11.66 -2.17
N ILE A 130 -14.54 -10.62 -2.28
CA ILE A 130 -15.11 -9.88 -1.13
C ILE A 130 -15.87 -10.81 -0.20
N THR A 131 -16.61 -11.78 -0.74
CA THR A 131 -17.33 -12.77 0.06
C THR A 131 -16.39 -13.58 0.95
N CYS A 132 -15.22 -13.98 0.44
CA CYS A 132 -14.20 -14.67 1.22
C CYS A 132 -13.56 -13.75 2.25
N VAL A 133 -13.23 -12.50 1.89
CA VAL A 133 -12.65 -11.51 2.82
C VAL A 133 -13.57 -11.29 4.03
N VAL A 134 -14.86 -11.02 3.80
CA VAL A 134 -15.81 -10.77 4.87
C VAL A 134 -16.01 -11.97 5.79
N LYS A 135 -16.02 -13.18 5.22
CA LYS A 135 -16.13 -14.41 6.02
C LYS A 135 -14.86 -14.74 6.79
N ALA A 136 -13.68 -14.38 6.25
CA ALA A 136 -12.40 -14.57 6.93
C ALA A 136 -12.17 -13.55 8.06
N GLN A 137 -12.86 -12.40 8.03
CA GLN A 137 -12.71 -11.36 9.05
C GLN A 137 -13.33 -11.78 10.37
N ARG A 138 -12.58 -11.60 11.46
CA ARG A 138 -13.05 -11.83 12.83
C ARG A 138 -14.07 -10.77 13.25
N ALA A 139 -14.88 -11.10 14.27
CA ALA A 139 -15.90 -10.18 14.80
C ALA A 139 -15.28 -8.87 15.33
N ASP A 140 -14.06 -8.92 15.90
CA ASP A 140 -13.31 -7.74 16.36
C ASP A 140 -12.74 -6.87 15.23
N GLY A 141 -12.86 -7.30 13.98
CA GLY A 141 -12.37 -6.59 12.81
C GLY A 141 -11.00 -7.03 12.31
N TYR A 142 -10.29 -7.87 13.07
CA TYR A 142 -9.00 -8.42 12.64
C TYR A 142 -9.15 -9.34 11.43
N ILE A 143 -8.21 -9.28 10.50
CA ILE A 143 -8.10 -10.21 9.39
C ILE A 143 -6.63 -10.34 8.98
N HIS A 144 -6.15 -11.57 8.98
CA HIS A 144 -4.84 -11.97 8.47
C HIS A 144 -4.87 -13.48 8.25
N THR A 145 -4.85 -13.92 6.99
CA THR A 145 -5.13 -15.32 6.66
C THR A 145 -4.19 -16.32 7.34
N PRO A 146 -2.86 -16.07 7.52
CA PRO A 146 -1.98 -16.98 8.25
C PRO A 146 -2.46 -17.26 9.68
N VAL A 147 -2.86 -16.23 10.40
CA VAL A 147 -3.29 -16.35 11.80
C VAL A 147 -4.67 -16.99 11.89
N VAL A 148 -5.63 -16.53 11.07
CA VAL A 148 -6.99 -17.07 11.07
C VAL A 148 -7.01 -18.57 10.72
N ILE A 149 -6.23 -18.97 9.73
CA ILE A 149 -6.10 -20.39 9.34
C ILE A 149 -5.50 -21.24 10.46
N GLU A 150 -4.47 -20.73 11.14
CA GLU A 150 -3.85 -21.42 12.25
C GLU A 150 -4.84 -21.59 13.43
N GLU A 151 -5.61 -20.56 13.75
CA GLU A 151 -6.66 -20.61 14.79
C GLU A 151 -7.71 -21.65 14.45
N LEU A 152 -8.24 -21.64 13.21
CA LEU A 152 -9.24 -22.61 12.74
C LEU A 152 -8.71 -24.05 12.81
N ASN A 153 -7.45 -24.28 12.43
CA ASN A 153 -6.82 -25.60 12.47
C ASN A 153 -6.61 -26.10 13.90
N LYS A 154 -6.51 -25.20 14.87
CA LYS A 154 -6.49 -25.52 16.32
C LYS A 154 -7.88 -25.72 16.93
N GLY A 155 -8.94 -25.57 16.13
CA GLY A 155 -10.33 -25.69 16.58
C GLY A 155 -10.82 -24.45 17.36
N ILE A 156 -10.13 -23.31 17.20
CA ILE A 156 -10.55 -22.03 17.75
C ILE A 156 -11.55 -21.40 16.76
N ASP A 157 -12.72 -21.04 17.23
CA ASP A 157 -13.66 -20.26 16.41
C ASP A 157 -13.23 -18.79 16.37
N SER A 158 -12.28 -18.50 15.49
CA SER A 158 -11.73 -17.17 15.33
C SER A 158 -12.77 -16.15 14.84
N HIS A 159 -13.84 -16.61 14.17
CA HIS A 159 -14.93 -15.73 13.72
C HIS A 159 -15.81 -15.21 14.87
N ALA A 160 -15.89 -15.96 15.96
CA ALA A 160 -16.66 -15.59 17.14
C ALA A 160 -15.88 -14.75 18.18
N LEU A 161 -14.60 -14.44 17.93
CA LEU A 161 -13.78 -13.63 18.83
C LEU A 161 -14.25 -12.17 18.82
N GLU A 162 -15.01 -11.78 19.85
CA GLU A 162 -15.59 -10.44 19.99
C GLU A 162 -14.66 -9.45 20.72
N ASP A 163 -13.75 -9.96 21.56
CA ASP A 163 -12.88 -9.13 22.39
C ASP A 163 -11.43 -9.65 22.36
N GLN A 164 -10.63 -8.98 21.60
CA GLN A 164 -9.20 -9.29 21.42
C GLN A 164 -8.40 -9.27 22.72
N HIS A 165 -8.76 -8.41 23.67
CA HIS A 165 -8.02 -8.25 24.93
C HIS A 165 -8.13 -9.46 25.85
N LYS A 166 -9.15 -10.26 25.68
CA LYS A 166 -9.41 -11.41 26.56
C LYS A 166 -8.94 -12.74 26.00
N GLN A 167 -8.82 -12.87 24.69
CA GLN A 167 -8.63 -14.17 24.04
C GLN A 167 -7.47 -14.23 23.05
N THR A 168 -7.04 -13.12 22.51
CA THR A 168 -5.89 -13.11 21.62
C THR A 168 -4.63 -12.99 22.48
N VAL A 169 -3.77 -13.96 22.41
CA VAL A 169 -2.38 -13.81 22.86
C VAL A 169 -1.74 -12.83 21.91
N ILE A 170 -1.90 -11.53 22.19
CA ILE A 170 -1.03 -10.53 21.59
C ILE A 170 0.33 -10.88 22.12
N GLY A 171 1.28 -11.19 21.23
CA GLY A 171 2.64 -11.55 21.65
C GLY A 171 3.18 -10.49 22.59
N THR A 172 3.54 -10.89 23.78
CA THR A 172 4.10 -10.01 24.80
C THR A 172 5.56 -9.70 24.54
N LYS A 173 6.17 -10.40 23.57
CA LYS A 173 7.55 -10.21 23.13
C LYS A 173 7.60 -10.01 21.63
N VAL A 174 8.03 -8.84 21.21
CA VAL A 174 8.25 -8.53 19.80
C VAL A 174 9.61 -9.08 19.40
N GLY A 175 9.63 -9.89 18.34
CA GLY A 175 10.86 -10.26 17.66
C GLY A 175 11.27 -11.71 17.71
N ASP A 176 10.48 -12.59 18.31
CA ASP A 176 10.67 -14.03 18.12
C ASP A 176 9.96 -14.45 16.84
N GLU A 177 10.71 -14.90 15.83
CA GLU A 177 10.18 -15.36 14.53
C GLU A 177 9.27 -16.58 14.69
N ASP A 178 9.33 -17.25 15.85
CA ASP A 178 8.54 -18.43 16.20
C ASP A 178 7.24 -18.10 16.96
N GLU A 179 7.00 -16.84 17.36
CA GLU A 179 5.76 -16.47 18.05
C GLU A 179 4.58 -16.45 17.07
N LYS A 180 3.50 -17.13 17.45
CA LYS A 180 2.28 -17.32 16.69
C LYS A 180 1.13 -16.51 17.30
N GLY A 181 0.25 -16.01 16.44
CA GLY A 181 -0.92 -15.22 16.84
C GLY A 181 -0.92 -13.81 16.27
N ALA A 182 -2.00 -13.07 16.52
CA ALA A 182 -2.18 -11.72 16.02
C ALA A 182 -1.11 -10.78 16.58
N PHE A 183 -0.40 -10.07 15.71
CA PHE A 183 0.70 -9.14 16.04
C PHE A 183 1.87 -9.74 16.84
N ALA A 184 1.95 -11.06 16.95
CA ALA A 184 3.04 -11.73 17.65
C ALA A 184 4.39 -11.57 16.93
N ASN A 185 4.37 -11.63 15.59
CA ASN A 185 5.55 -11.54 14.76
C ASN A 185 5.49 -10.32 13.83
N ARG A 186 6.47 -9.41 13.92
CA ARG A 186 6.55 -8.23 13.04
C ARG A 186 6.62 -8.58 11.56
N LEU A 187 7.13 -9.77 11.21
CA LEU A 187 7.27 -10.23 9.83
C LEU A 187 5.96 -10.83 9.26
N ASN A 188 4.88 -10.86 10.04
CA ASN A 188 3.56 -11.20 9.53
C ASN A 188 2.96 -10.11 8.64
N PHE A 189 3.48 -8.89 8.66
CA PHE A 189 3.03 -7.79 7.80
C PHE A 189 1.56 -7.40 7.97
N GLU A 190 0.97 -7.60 9.13
CA GLU A 190 -0.46 -7.37 9.38
C GLU A 190 -0.87 -5.93 9.06
N THR A 191 -0.11 -4.95 9.56
CA THR A 191 -0.39 -3.54 9.29
C THR A 191 -0.28 -3.17 7.80
N TYR A 192 0.66 -3.81 7.09
CA TYR A 192 0.77 -3.69 5.63
C TYR A 192 -0.49 -4.21 4.94
N ASN A 193 -0.93 -5.41 5.28
CA ASN A 193 -2.12 -6.03 4.70
C ASN A 193 -3.37 -5.21 4.98
N LEU A 194 -3.56 -4.75 6.23
CA LEU A 194 -4.71 -3.93 6.62
C LEU A 194 -4.73 -2.57 5.90
N GLY A 195 -3.57 -1.95 5.67
CA GLY A 195 -3.48 -0.72 4.89
C GLY A 195 -3.96 -0.89 3.44
N HIS A 196 -3.61 -2.01 2.81
CA HIS A 196 -4.10 -2.32 1.46
C HIS A 196 -5.59 -2.70 1.46
N LEU A 197 -6.09 -3.38 2.49
CA LEU A 197 -7.54 -3.60 2.65
C LEU A 197 -8.32 -2.28 2.71
N MET A 198 -7.82 -1.30 3.47
CA MET A 198 -8.42 0.03 3.57
C MET A 198 -8.52 0.70 2.20
N MET A 199 -7.42 0.74 1.45
CA MET A 199 -7.40 1.33 0.13
C MET A 199 -8.30 0.58 -0.86
N ALA A 200 -8.23 -0.75 -0.90
CA ALA A 200 -9.11 -1.57 -1.73
C ALA A 200 -10.59 -1.34 -1.42
N GLY A 201 -10.97 -1.26 -0.15
CA GLY A 201 -12.35 -0.99 0.29
C GLY A 201 -12.85 0.37 -0.17
N ILE A 202 -12.01 1.40 -0.07
CA ILE A 202 -12.31 2.76 -0.51
C ILE A 202 -12.46 2.82 -2.03
N VAL A 203 -11.49 2.30 -2.77
CA VAL A 203 -11.48 2.34 -4.24
C VAL A 203 -12.65 1.52 -4.80
N HIS A 204 -12.92 0.34 -4.25
CA HIS A 204 -14.08 -0.48 -4.63
C HIS A 204 -15.40 0.27 -4.41
N ARG A 205 -15.58 0.91 -3.24
CA ARG A 205 -16.78 1.72 -2.96
C ARG A 205 -16.93 2.88 -3.96
N ARG A 206 -15.83 3.57 -4.28
CA ARG A 206 -15.84 4.69 -5.24
C ARG A 206 -16.17 4.23 -6.67
N ALA A 207 -15.68 3.06 -7.06
CA ALA A 207 -15.90 2.48 -8.39
C ALA A 207 -17.29 1.90 -8.61
N THR A 208 -17.86 1.25 -7.57
CA THR A 208 -19.07 0.45 -7.67
C THR A 208 -20.28 1.02 -6.92
N GLY A 209 -20.06 1.81 -5.88
CA GLY A 209 -21.07 2.22 -4.90
C GLY A 209 -21.39 1.15 -3.83
N LYS A 210 -20.85 -0.06 -3.92
CA LYS A 210 -21.04 -1.13 -2.94
C LYS A 210 -20.20 -0.87 -1.70
N THR A 211 -20.73 -1.22 -0.51
CA THR A 211 -20.06 -0.92 0.78
C THR A 211 -19.43 -2.13 1.46
N THR A 212 -19.74 -3.35 1.05
CA THR A 212 -19.36 -4.56 1.78
C THR A 212 -17.88 -4.66 2.11
N LEU A 213 -16.98 -4.40 1.14
CA LEU A 213 -15.54 -4.39 1.39
C LEU A 213 -15.11 -3.16 2.22
N PHE A 214 -15.76 -2.03 1.99
CA PHE A 214 -15.52 -0.80 2.77
C PHE A 214 -15.91 -0.99 4.24
N ASP A 215 -17.03 -1.66 4.53
CA ASP A 215 -17.46 -1.95 5.89
C ASP A 215 -16.47 -2.89 6.60
N ALA A 216 -15.88 -3.85 5.87
CA ALA A 216 -14.78 -4.67 6.39
C ALA A 216 -13.52 -3.83 6.67
N ALA A 217 -13.20 -2.89 5.80
CA ALA A 217 -12.08 -1.95 6.00
C ALA A 217 -12.31 -1.03 7.22
N VAL A 218 -13.55 -0.56 7.45
CA VAL A 218 -13.92 0.22 8.65
C VAL A 218 -13.67 -0.59 9.92
N LYS A 219 -14.14 -1.84 9.99
CA LYS A 219 -13.89 -2.73 11.14
C LYS A 219 -12.40 -2.94 11.38
N ALA A 220 -11.61 -3.16 10.31
CA ALA A 220 -10.17 -3.33 10.42
C ALA A 220 -9.46 -2.05 10.91
N THR A 221 -9.96 -0.88 10.53
CA THR A 221 -9.44 0.41 10.99
C THR A 221 -9.76 0.64 12.46
N ASP A 222 -11.00 0.34 12.88
CA ASP A 222 -11.40 0.42 14.29
C ASP A 222 -10.58 -0.54 15.16
N PHE A 223 -10.30 -1.74 14.64
CA PHE A 223 -9.41 -2.69 15.28
C PHE A 223 -8.01 -2.08 15.49
N LEU A 224 -7.41 -1.46 14.46
CA LEU A 224 -6.10 -0.82 14.60
C LEU A 224 -6.14 0.37 15.57
N CYS A 225 -7.20 1.18 15.59
CA CYS A 225 -7.35 2.24 16.57
C CYS A 225 -7.25 1.68 17.99
N HIS A 226 -8.01 0.61 18.26
CA HIS A 226 -8.02 -0.01 19.56
C HIS A 226 -6.67 -0.66 19.91
N PHE A 227 -6.07 -1.36 18.95
CA PHE A 227 -4.75 -1.96 19.12
C PHE A 227 -3.69 -0.93 19.53
N TYR A 228 -3.58 0.18 18.79
CA TYR A 228 -2.55 1.19 19.06
C TYR A 228 -2.85 2.08 20.28
N GLU A 229 -4.11 2.20 20.71
CA GLU A 229 -4.48 2.86 21.97
C GLU A 229 -3.96 2.09 23.19
N THR A 230 -3.79 0.78 23.08
CA THR A 230 -3.50 -0.13 24.18
C THR A 230 -2.13 -0.83 24.04
N ALA A 231 -1.55 -0.83 22.86
CA ALA A 231 -0.28 -1.49 22.58
C ALA A 231 0.88 -0.84 23.32
N SER A 232 1.82 -1.66 23.83
CA SER A 232 3.09 -1.17 24.32
C SER A 232 3.95 -0.58 23.18
N ALA A 233 4.91 0.29 23.53
CA ALA A 233 5.87 0.80 22.54
C ALA A 233 6.64 -0.34 21.83
N GLU A 234 6.81 -1.48 22.48
CA GLU A 234 7.42 -2.67 21.92
C GLU A 234 6.60 -3.26 20.75
N LEU A 235 5.26 -3.30 20.88
CA LEU A 235 4.36 -3.75 19.83
C LEU A 235 4.30 -2.77 18.65
N ALA A 236 4.72 -1.53 18.83
CA ALA A 236 4.84 -0.56 17.74
C ALA A 236 5.79 -0.99 16.62
N ARG A 237 6.76 -1.87 16.93
CA ARG A 237 7.65 -2.48 15.93
C ARG A 237 6.92 -3.28 14.86
N ASN A 238 5.71 -3.74 15.14
CA ASN A 238 4.90 -4.48 14.19
C ASN A 238 4.34 -3.60 13.06
N ALA A 239 4.60 -2.28 13.09
CA ALA A 239 4.32 -1.34 12.00
C ALA A 239 5.32 -1.44 10.83
N ILE A 240 5.77 -2.65 10.50
CA ILE A 240 6.64 -2.88 9.35
C ILE A 240 5.87 -2.67 8.03
N CYS A 241 6.54 -2.20 6.99
CA CYS A 241 5.93 -1.85 5.69
C CYS A 241 4.70 -0.92 5.85
N PRO A 242 4.90 0.38 6.08
CA PRO A 242 3.88 1.29 6.59
C PRO A 242 2.84 1.75 5.55
N SER A 243 2.28 0.85 4.74
CA SER A 243 1.18 1.17 3.81
C SER A 243 -0.09 1.62 4.54
N HIS A 244 -0.28 1.19 5.78
CA HIS A 244 -1.42 1.59 6.59
C HIS A 244 -1.46 3.10 6.89
N TYR A 245 -0.35 3.82 6.85
CA TYR A 245 -0.37 5.28 7.02
C TYR A 245 -1.23 5.96 5.97
N MET A 246 -1.07 5.62 4.70
CA MET A 246 -1.90 6.13 3.61
C MET A 246 -3.36 5.69 3.78
N GLY A 247 -3.59 4.39 4.06
CA GLY A 247 -4.91 3.81 4.22
C GLY A 247 -5.72 4.45 5.35
N VAL A 248 -5.12 4.66 6.52
CA VAL A 248 -5.81 5.24 7.68
C VAL A 248 -6.21 6.70 7.44
N VAL A 249 -5.34 7.52 6.81
CA VAL A 249 -5.72 8.90 6.46
C VAL A 249 -6.87 8.90 5.46
N GLU A 250 -6.84 8.01 4.47
CA GLU A 250 -7.91 7.95 3.48
C GLU A 250 -9.23 7.41 4.09
N MET A 251 -9.17 6.52 5.08
CA MET A 251 -10.34 6.14 5.89
C MET A 251 -10.90 7.34 6.68
N TYR A 252 -10.04 8.21 7.23
CA TYR A 252 -10.49 9.47 7.82
C TYR A 252 -11.26 10.32 6.81
N ARG A 253 -10.70 10.53 5.62
CA ARG A 253 -11.36 11.30 4.55
C ARG A 253 -12.71 10.70 4.12
N ALA A 254 -12.76 9.37 4.03
CA ALA A 254 -13.95 8.65 3.58
C ALA A 254 -15.07 8.58 4.62
N THR A 255 -14.76 8.69 5.93
CA THR A 255 -15.72 8.50 7.02
C THR A 255 -15.95 9.77 7.85
N GLY A 256 -15.01 10.70 7.86
CA GLY A 256 -15.01 11.85 8.78
C GLY A 256 -14.70 11.47 10.24
N ASN A 257 -14.31 10.22 10.54
CA ASN A 257 -14.04 9.77 11.91
C ASN A 257 -12.70 10.33 12.42
N PRO A 258 -12.68 11.24 13.40
CA PRO A 258 -11.47 11.89 13.88
C PRO A 258 -10.48 10.92 14.54
N ARG A 259 -10.94 9.77 15.06
CA ARG A 259 -10.05 8.74 15.62
C ARG A 259 -9.03 8.24 14.59
N TYR A 260 -9.40 8.17 13.31
CA TYR A 260 -8.51 7.70 12.26
C TYR A 260 -7.40 8.73 11.96
N LEU A 261 -7.71 10.03 12.03
CA LEU A 261 -6.67 11.06 11.91
C LEU A 261 -5.73 11.03 13.13
N GLU A 262 -6.26 10.87 14.34
CA GLU A 262 -5.41 10.74 15.54
C GLU A 262 -4.54 9.48 15.46
N LEU A 263 -5.08 8.34 15.02
CA LEU A 263 -4.28 7.14 14.76
C LEU A 263 -3.15 7.43 13.77
N SER A 264 -3.42 8.12 12.67
CA SER A 264 -2.40 8.46 11.66
C SER A 264 -1.25 9.30 12.23
N LYS A 265 -1.55 10.23 13.13
CA LYS A 265 -0.55 11.05 13.84
C LYS A 265 0.27 10.18 14.81
N ASN A 266 -0.41 9.36 15.60
CA ASN A 266 0.23 8.47 16.57
C ASN A 266 1.16 7.47 15.88
N LEU A 267 0.81 6.97 14.70
CA LEU A 267 1.66 6.07 13.92
C LEU A 267 2.99 6.71 13.50
N ILE A 268 3.03 8.02 13.28
CA ILE A 268 4.29 8.76 13.03
C ILE A 268 5.10 8.87 14.33
N ASP A 269 4.44 9.19 15.44
CA ASP A 269 5.09 9.43 16.73
C ASP A 269 5.69 8.15 17.32
N ILE A 270 4.97 7.05 17.21
CA ILE A 270 5.37 5.73 17.76
C ILE A 270 6.70 5.23 17.16
N ARG A 271 7.05 5.63 15.94
CA ARG A 271 8.32 5.23 15.32
C ARG A 271 9.53 5.75 16.08
N GLY A 272 9.45 6.91 16.71
CA GLY A 272 10.51 7.46 17.57
C GLY A 272 10.59 6.83 18.94
N MET A 273 9.64 5.98 19.33
CA MET A 273 9.55 5.32 20.63
C MET A 273 10.05 3.88 20.60
N VAL A 274 10.43 3.36 19.44
CA VAL A 274 10.89 1.97 19.27
C VAL A 274 12.28 1.83 19.84
N GLU A 275 12.43 1.01 20.87
CA GLU A 275 13.74 0.66 21.42
C GLU A 275 14.55 -0.15 20.38
N ASN A 276 15.83 0.22 20.20
CA ASN A 276 16.71 -0.40 19.19
C ASN A 276 16.14 -0.38 17.76
N GLY A 277 15.45 0.69 17.40
CA GLY A 277 14.97 0.92 16.05
C GLY A 277 16.10 0.91 15.02
N THR A 278 15.76 0.70 13.73
CA THR A 278 16.72 0.53 12.65
C THR A 278 16.49 1.52 11.52
N ASP A 279 17.54 1.81 10.74
CA ASP A 279 17.37 2.56 9.50
C ASP A 279 16.52 1.77 8.48
N ASP A 280 16.62 0.44 8.52
CA ASP A 280 15.87 -0.44 7.60
C ASP A 280 14.35 -0.23 7.68
N ASN A 281 13.82 -0.02 8.87
CA ASN A 281 12.40 0.25 9.10
C ASN A 281 12.09 1.74 9.38
N GLN A 282 13.02 2.66 9.17
CA GLN A 282 12.89 4.10 9.40
C GLN A 282 12.45 4.45 10.85
N ASP A 283 12.80 3.63 11.84
CA ASP A 283 12.40 3.79 13.24
C ASP A 283 13.56 3.96 14.22
N ARG A 284 14.80 4.12 13.73
CA ARG A 284 15.97 4.42 14.58
C ARG A 284 15.91 5.81 15.21
N ILE A 285 15.33 6.77 14.51
CA ILE A 285 15.14 8.16 14.98
C ILE A 285 13.70 8.60 14.70
N PRO A 286 13.16 9.51 15.53
CA PRO A 286 11.83 10.08 15.29
C PRO A 286 11.70 10.66 13.88
N PHE A 287 10.53 10.52 13.27
CA PHE A 287 10.34 11.00 11.89
C PHE A 287 10.65 12.50 11.76
N ARG A 288 10.29 13.30 12.75
CA ARG A 288 10.52 14.76 12.73
C ARG A 288 12.00 15.15 12.77
N ASP A 289 12.89 14.22 13.07
CA ASP A 289 14.34 14.37 13.01
C ASP A 289 14.97 13.73 11.77
N GLN A 290 14.16 13.15 10.89
CA GLN A 290 14.63 12.55 9.63
C GLN A 290 14.67 13.59 8.52
N TYR A 291 15.85 13.78 7.91
CA TYR A 291 16.09 14.73 6.82
C TYR A 291 16.72 14.08 5.59
N ARG A 292 16.88 12.76 5.59
CA ARG A 292 17.47 11.99 4.51
C ARG A 292 16.69 10.71 4.30
N ALA A 293 16.63 10.25 3.04
CA ALA A 293 16.09 8.93 2.73
C ALA A 293 17.01 7.83 3.26
N MET A 294 16.44 6.85 3.95
CA MET A 294 17.19 5.76 4.55
C MET A 294 16.38 4.47 4.58
N GLY A 295 17.10 3.37 4.72
CA GLY A 295 16.53 2.05 4.93
C GLY A 295 15.80 1.48 3.72
N HIS A 296 15.00 0.48 3.95
CA HIS A 296 14.26 -0.24 2.92
C HIS A 296 13.37 0.70 2.11
N ALA A 297 13.59 0.75 0.79
CA ALA A 297 13.05 1.83 -0.04
C ALA A 297 11.52 1.79 -0.19
N VAL A 298 10.91 0.60 -0.25
CA VAL A 298 9.44 0.47 -0.28
C VAL A 298 8.82 1.04 0.99
N ARG A 299 9.34 0.60 2.16
CA ARG A 299 8.87 1.06 3.48
C ARG A 299 9.02 2.58 3.63
N ALA A 300 10.18 3.10 3.21
CA ALA A 300 10.47 4.54 3.24
C ALA A 300 9.46 5.34 2.41
N ASN A 301 9.27 4.97 1.15
CA ASN A 301 8.40 5.72 0.25
C ASN A 301 6.92 5.67 0.67
N TYR A 302 6.45 4.53 1.17
CA TYR A 302 5.10 4.43 1.72
C TYR A 302 4.92 5.30 2.96
N LEU A 303 5.93 5.32 3.86
CA LEU A 303 5.93 6.22 5.00
C LEU A 303 5.86 7.69 4.55
N TYR A 304 6.71 8.09 3.59
CA TYR A 304 6.74 9.48 3.14
C TYR A 304 5.44 9.91 2.46
N ALA A 305 4.82 9.04 1.67
CA ALA A 305 3.50 9.28 1.09
C ALA A 305 2.44 9.45 2.20
N GLY A 306 2.41 8.56 3.19
CA GLY A 306 1.46 8.64 4.32
C GLY A 306 1.67 9.88 5.18
N VAL A 307 2.93 10.31 5.41
CA VAL A 307 3.23 11.55 6.13
C VAL A 307 2.77 12.78 5.34
N ALA A 308 2.88 12.75 4.00
CA ALA A 308 2.33 13.84 3.17
C ALA A 308 0.79 13.89 3.26
N ASP A 309 0.13 12.74 3.35
CA ASP A 309 -1.31 12.66 3.61
C ASP A 309 -1.67 13.27 4.98
N VAL A 310 -0.92 12.96 6.04
CA VAL A 310 -1.12 13.58 7.37
C VAL A 310 -0.89 15.10 7.32
N TYR A 311 0.13 15.56 6.59
CA TYR A 311 0.35 16.99 6.39
C TYR A 311 -0.85 17.65 5.71
N ALA A 312 -1.43 17.05 4.70
CA ALA A 312 -2.60 17.59 4.00
C ALA A 312 -3.77 17.87 4.94
N GLU A 313 -3.94 17.09 6.00
CA GLU A 313 -5.00 17.25 6.99
C GLU A 313 -4.62 18.19 8.13
N THR A 314 -3.36 18.17 8.60
CA THR A 314 -2.92 18.84 9.83
C THR A 314 -2.20 20.16 9.59
N GLY A 315 -1.51 20.33 8.46
CA GLY A 315 -0.66 21.48 8.16
C GLY A 315 0.59 21.57 9.02
N GLU A 316 1.03 20.47 9.65
CA GLU A 316 2.22 20.47 10.51
C GLU A 316 3.49 20.77 9.71
N GLN A 317 4.00 21.99 9.85
CA GLN A 317 5.11 22.49 9.06
C GLN A 317 6.41 21.69 9.24
N GLN A 318 6.59 21.03 10.39
CA GLN A 318 7.77 20.18 10.61
C GLN A 318 7.76 18.98 9.67
N LEU A 319 6.60 18.34 9.45
CA LEU A 319 6.47 17.23 8.50
C LEU A 319 6.83 17.67 7.08
N MET A 320 6.37 18.83 6.63
CA MET A 320 6.71 19.36 5.31
C MET A 320 8.20 19.67 5.15
N LYS A 321 8.87 20.18 6.19
CA LYS A 321 10.33 20.38 6.19
C LYS A 321 11.07 19.05 6.01
N ASN A 322 10.66 18.03 6.76
CA ASN A 322 11.23 16.69 6.67
C ASN A 322 11.04 16.11 5.26
N LEU A 323 9.79 16.10 4.75
CA LEU A 323 9.46 15.57 3.43
C LEU A 323 10.23 16.28 2.31
N THR A 324 10.33 17.61 2.36
CA THR A 324 11.08 18.39 1.37
C THR A 324 12.57 18.04 1.40
N SER A 325 13.15 17.91 2.59
CA SER A 325 14.57 17.54 2.75
C SER A 325 14.85 16.12 2.26
N ILE A 326 13.98 15.17 2.62
CA ILE A 326 14.06 13.78 2.18
C ILE A 326 13.93 13.70 0.65
N TRP A 327 12.96 14.39 0.08
CA TRP A 327 12.76 14.44 -1.37
C TRP A 327 14.00 14.96 -2.10
N ASN A 328 14.58 16.05 -1.62
CA ASN A 328 15.82 16.60 -2.19
C ASN A 328 16.98 15.59 -2.11
N ASP A 329 17.11 14.87 -0.99
CA ASP A 329 18.14 13.82 -0.85
C ASP A 329 17.94 12.68 -1.85
N ILE A 330 16.70 12.23 -2.07
CA ILE A 330 16.36 11.22 -3.07
C ILE A 330 16.76 11.70 -4.46
N VAL A 331 16.17 12.81 -4.88
CA VAL A 331 16.25 13.28 -6.27
C VAL A 331 17.67 13.68 -6.69
N THR A 332 18.43 14.28 -5.77
CA THR A 332 19.76 14.78 -6.11
C THR A 332 20.88 13.76 -5.92
N ARG A 333 20.65 12.67 -5.18
CA ARG A 333 21.76 11.82 -4.72
C ARG A 333 21.48 10.30 -4.70
N LYS A 334 20.20 9.88 -4.71
CA LYS A 334 19.82 8.49 -4.41
C LYS A 334 18.81 7.90 -5.39
N MET A 335 18.57 8.58 -6.48
CA MET A 335 17.66 8.18 -7.54
C MET A 335 18.42 8.02 -8.84
N TYR A 336 18.07 7.03 -9.63
CA TYR A 336 18.57 6.84 -11.00
C TYR A 336 17.85 7.76 -11.99
N VAL A 337 18.43 7.95 -13.16
CA VAL A 337 17.82 8.77 -14.24
C VAL A 337 16.46 8.26 -14.69
N THR A 338 16.14 7.00 -14.42
CA THR A 338 14.84 6.36 -14.69
C THR A 338 13.76 6.67 -13.65
N GLY A 339 14.07 7.44 -12.61
CA GLY A 339 13.20 7.60 -11.44
C GLY A 339 13.27 6.44 -10.45
N ALA A 340 14.02 5.38 -10.75
CA ALA A 340 14.20 4.23 -9.86
C ALA A 340 14.99 4.59 -8.61
N CYS A 341 14.68 3.94 -7.50
CA CYS A 341 15.33 4.16 -6.20
C CYS A 341 15.49 2.85 -5.42
N GLY A 342 16.21 2.90 -4.28
CA GLY A 342 16.50 1.70 -3.50
C GLY A 342 17.61 0.87 -4.14
N ALA A 343 18.79 1.47 -4.27
CA ALA A 343 19.90 0.92 -5.05
C ALA A 343 20.55 -0.35 -4.47
N LEU A 344 20.49 -0.54 -3.14
CA LEU A 344 21.21 -1.63 -2.48
C LEU A 344 20.48 -2.96 -2.63
N TYR A 345 21.12 -3.87 -3.32
CA TYR A 345 20.54 -5.18 -3.63
C TYR A 345 20.40 -6.04 -2.36
N ASP A 346 19.31 -6.79 -2.33
CA ASP A 346 19.01 -7.77 -1.29
C ASP A 346 20.17 -8.76 -1.12
N GLY A 347 20.75 -8.82 0.07
CA GLY A 347 21.87 -9.69 0.37
C GLY A 347 23.25 -9.23 -0.13
N THR A 348 23.35 -8.11 -0.84
CA THR A 348 24.65 -7.59 -1.29
C THR A 348 25.27 -6.67 -0.25
N SER A 349 26.59 -6.81 -0.02
CA SER A 349 27.32 -5.85 0.81
C SER A 349 27.23 -4.43 0.23
N PRO A 350 27.34 -3.37 1.07
CA PRO A 350 27.20 -1.98 0.60
C PRO A 350 28.19 -1.57 -0.52
N ASP A 351 29.32 -2.26 -0.61
CA ASP A 351 30.34 -2.05 -1.66
C ASP A 351 30.18 -2.98 -2.87
N GLY A 352 29.21 -3.93 -2.83
CA GLY A 352 28.94 -4.86 -3.91
C GLY A 352 29.98 -5.99 -4.07
N THR A 353 30.88 -6.16 -3.11
CA THR A 353 31.96 -7.17 -3.19
C THR A 353 31.55 -8.54 -2.66
N CYS A 354 30.53 -8.61 -1.82
CA CYS A 354 30.04 -9.83 -1.18
C CYS A 354 28.53 -9.97 -1.38
N TYR A 355 28.06 -11.20 -1.46
CA TYR A 355 26.63 -11.54 -1.58
C TYR A 355 26.27 -12.70 -0.66
N GLU A 356 25.36 -12.46 0.28
CA GLU A 356 24.88 -13.43 1.25
C GLU A 356 23.34 -13.37 1.30
N PRO A 357 22.64 -14.08 0.39
CA PRO A 357 21.19 -13.95 0.17
C PRO A 357 20.35 -14.32 1.38
N ASP A 358 20.86 -15.18 2.25
CA ASP A 358 20.13 -15.65 3.45
C ASP A 358 20.44 -14.80 4.70
N SER A 359 21.29 -13.77 4.55
CA SER A 359 21.63 -12.86 5.64
C SER A 359 20.78 -11.60 5.57
N ILE A 360 20.03 -11.32 6.63
CA ILE A 360 19.35 -10.01 6.77
C ILE A 360 20.40 -8.97 7.08
N GLN A 361 20.75 -8.20 6.06
CA GLN A 361 21.69 -7.09 6.21
C GLN A 361 20.97 -5.83 6.66
N LYS A 362 21.67 -4.99 7.45
CA LYS A 362 21.13 -3.71 7.95
C LYS A 362 20.73 -2.72 6.86
N VAL A 363 21.12 -2.97 5.62
CA VAL A 363 20.93 -2.08 4.47
C VAL A 363 20.40 -2.80 3.24
N HIS A 364 19.66 -3.87 3.42
CA HIS A 364 19.11 -4.64 2.31
C HIS A 364 17.91 -3.91 1.65
N GLN A 365 17.75 -4.03 0.34
CA GLN A 365 16.66 -3.39 -0.46
C GLN A 365 16.51 -1.89 -0.20
N SER A 366 17.62 -1.22 0.09
CA SER A 366 17.64 0.06 0.79
C SER A 366 18.18 1.20 -0.07
N TYR A 367 17.86 2.42 0.35
CA TYR A 367 18.60 3.59 -0.10
C TYR A 367 20.06 3.48 0.32
N GLY A 368 20.97 3.71 -0.62
CA GLY A 368 22.41 3.77 -0.39
C GLY A 368 22.88 5.11 0.19
N ARG A 369 24.20 5.24 0.34
CA ARG A 369 24.86 6.53 0.57
C ARG A 369 24.66 7.47 -0.63
N PRO A 370 24.86 8.78 -0.48
CA PRO A 370 24.86 9.69 -1.62
C PRO A 370 25.71 9.16 -2.77
N TYR A 371 25.13 9.11 -3.97
CA TYR A 371 25.74 8.61 -5.22
C TYR A 371 26.14 7.13 -5.24
N GLN A 372 25.69 6.34 -4.28
CA GLN A 372 25.86 4.88 -4.32
C GLN A 372 24.76 4.29 -5.21
N LEU A 373 24.99 4.29 -6.50
CA LEU A 373 24.05 3.91 -7.54
C LEU A 373 24.69 2.87 -8.49
N PRO A 374 24.95 1.64 -8.01
CA PRO A 374 25.51 0.58 -8.85
C PRO A 374 24.55 0.21 -9.98
N ASN A 375 25.06 -0.15 -11.16
CA ASN A 375 24.22 -0.50 -12.30
C ASN A 375 23.86 -2.00 -12.34
N SER A 376 24.84 -2.87 -12.07
CA SER A 376 24.65 -4.34 -12.18
C SER A 376 24.00 -4.96 -10.95
N THR A 377 24.21 -4.35 -9.79
CA THR A 377 23.62 -4.74 -8.50
C THR A 377 22.57 -3.74 -8.03
N ALA A 378 21.99 -2.99 -8.94
CA ALA A 378 20.86 -2.12 -8.63
C ALA A 378 19.65 -2.98 -8.21
N HIS A 379 19.18 -2.80 -6.97
CA HIS A 379 17.96 -3.49 -6.56
C HIS A 379 16.74 -2.89 -7.25
N ASN A 380 16.51 -1.60 -7.04
CA ASN A 380 15.46 -0.86 -7.74
C ASN A 380 14.16 -1.65 -7.83
N GLU A 381 13.68 -2.14 -6.69
CA GLU A 381 12.45 -2.92 -6.62
C GLU A 381 11.29 -2.16 -7.27
N THR A 382 10.49 -2.85 -8.08
CA THR A 382 9.33 -2.24 -8.75
C THR A 382 8.40 -1.58 -7.74
N CYS A 383 8.14 -2.21 -6.56
CA CYS A 383 7.35 -1.58 -5.49
C CYS A 383 7.99 -0.29 -4.96
N ALA A 384 9.32 -0.22 -4.87
CA ALA A 384 10.00 1.00 -4.41
C ALA A 384 9.83 2.14 -5.41
N ASN A 385 9.89 1.83 -6.70
CA ASN A 385 9.71 2.80 -7.78
C ASN A 385 8.26 3.35 -7.79
N ILE A 386 7.28 2.47 -7.61
CA ILE A 386 5.87 2.86 -7.45
C ILE A 386 5.68 3.67 -6.17
N GLY A 387 6.27 3.27 -5.06
CA GLY A 387 6.26 4.04 -3.81
C GLY A 387 6.84 5.44 -3.98
N ASN A 388 7.93 5.59 -4.76
CA ASN A 388 8.48 6.90 -5.10
C ASN A 388 7.50 7.74 -5.94
N MET A 389 6.84 7.12 -6.91
CA MET A 389 5.77 7.78 -7.68
C MET A 389 4.62 8.22 -6.77
N LEU A 390 4.16 7.38 -5.85
CA LEU A 390 3.10 7.71 -4.89
C LEU A 390 3.50 8.86 -3.96
N PHE A 391 4.74 8.87 -3.47
CA PHE A 391 5.25 9.99 -2.67
C PHE A 391 5.25 11.30 -3.46
N ASN A 392 5.75 11.30 -4.70
CA ASN A 392 5.74 12.48 -5.57
C ASN A 392 4.30 12.93 -5.89
N TRP A 393 3.36 11.99 -6.09
CA TRP A 393 1.96 12.33 -6.30
C TRP A 393 1.36 13.08 -5.11
N ARG A 394 1.58 12.62 -3.85
CA ARG A 394 1.13 13.33 -2.65
C ARG A 394 1.79 14.71 -2.50
N MET A 395 3.09 14.80 -2.80
CA MET A 395 3.79 16.09 -2.78
C MET A 395 3.24 17.05 -3.83
N LEU A 396 2.84 16.57 -5.01
CA LEU A 396 2.15 17.38 -6.01
C LEU A 396 0.81 17.90 -5.46
N GLU A 397 0.00 17.01 -4.89
CA GLU A 397 -1.32 17.39 -4.35
C GLU A 397 -1.22 18.45 -3.23
N VAL A 398 -0.24 18.33 -2.34
CA VAL A 398 -0.09 19.28 -1.23
C VAL A 398 0.63 20.58 -1.61
N THR A 399 1.44 20.60 -2.68
CA THR A 399 2.23 21.79 -3.04
C THR A 399 1.77 22.48 -4.31
N GLY A 400 1.20 21.74 -5.27
CA GLY A 400 0.90 22.22 -6.62
C GLY A 400 2.15 22.49 -7.47
N ASP A 401 3.34 21.98 -7.08
CA ASP A 401 4.60 22.26 -7.77
C ASP A 401 4.88 21.20 -8.83
N ALA A 402 5.01 21.63 -10.10
CA ALA A 402 5.17 20.77 -11.27
C ALA A 402 6.38 19.81 -11.19
N LYS A 403 7.44 20.16 -10.46
CA LYS A 403 8.61 19.29 -10.30
C LYS A 403 8.28 17.88 -9.78
N TYR A 404 7.21 17.77 -8.98
CA TYR A 404 6.73 16.46 -8.51
C TYR A 404 5.98 15.71 -9.62
N ALA A 405 5.23 16.40 -10.46
CA ALA A 405 4.59 15.81 -11.64
C ALA A 405 5.63 15.28 -12.63
N ASP A 406 6.72 16.03 -12.87
CA ASP A 406 7.83 15.59 -13.72
C ASP A 406 8.43 14.25 -13.25
N LEU A 407 8.53 14.06 -11.92
CA LEU A 407 9.03 12.81 -11.37
C LEU A 407 7.99 11.68 -11.40
N VAL A 408 6.70 11.98 -11.21
CA VAL A 408 5.62 10.99 -11.43
C VAL A 408 5.70 10.47 -12.86
N GLU A 409 5.80 11.36 -13.83
CA GLU A 409 5.92 11.00 -15.25
C GLU A 409 7.20 10.19 -15.53
N THR A 410 8.34 10.65 -15.00
CA THR A 410 9.63 9.94 -15.16
C THR A 410 9.56 8.52 -14.59
N CYS A 411 9.03 8.34 -13.39
CA CYS A 411 8.86 7.03 -12.79
C CYS A 411 7.92 6.16 -13.62
N LEU A 412 6.78 6.69 -14.01
CA LEU A 412 5.74 5.96 -14.71
C LEU A 412 6.24 5.43 -16.06
N TYR A 413 6.82 6.28 -16.91
CA TYR A 413 7.31 5.87 -18.22
C TYR A 413 8.54 4.95 -18.19
N ASN A 414 9.33 5.00 -17.14
CA ASN A 414 10.60 4.26 -17.09
C ASN A 414 10.58 3.17 -16.01
N SER A 415 10.68 3.52 -14.74
CA SER A 415 10.92 2.54 -13.67
C SER A 415 9.68 1.74 -13.25
N VAL A 416 8.48 2.21 -13.57
CA VAL A 416 7.22 1.47 -13.32
C VAL A 416 6.88 0.59 -14.51
N LEU A 417 6.75 1.18 -15.71
CA LEU A 417 6.40 0.41 -16.92
C LEU A 417 7.47 -0.62 -17.31
N SER A 418 8.75 -0.40 -16.94
CA SER A 418 9.76 -1.44 -17.13
C SER A 418 9.51 -2.69 -16.29
N GLY A 419 8.75 -2.56 -15.20
CA GLY A 419 8.39 -3.67 -14.32
C GLY A 419 7.46 -4.70 -14.96
N ILE A 420 6.78 -4.36 -16.08
CA ILE A 420 5.84 -5.24 -16.76
C ILE A 420 6.21 -5.44 -18.24
N SER A 421 6.01 -6.64 -18.76
CA SER A 421 6.22 -6.94 -20.18
C SER A 421 5.19 -6.28 -21.08
N LEU A 422 5.50 -6.15 -22.36
CA LEU A 422 4.59 -5.53 -23.33
C LEU A 422 3.28 -6.29 -23.49
N ASP A 423 3.30 -7.61 -23.32
CA ASP A 423 2.11 -8.47 -23.33
C ASP A 423 1.35 -8.50 -21.99
N GLY A 424 1.91 -7.86 -20.94
CA GLY A 424 1.27 -7.71 -19.64
C GLY A 424 1.27 -8.96 -18.75
N LYS A 425 2.06 -10.00 -19.07
CA LYS A 425 2.04 -11.28 -18.35
C LYS A 425 3.26 -11.57 -17.51
N LYS A 426 4.35 -10.83 -17.70
CA LYS A 426 5.63 -11.07 -17.06
C LYS A 426 6.11 -9.83 -16.33
N TYR A 427 6.80 -10.02 -15.22
CA TYR A 427 7.13 -8.96 -14.28
C TYR A 427 8.58 -9.03 -13.83
N PHE A 428 9.14 -7.86 -13.51
CA PHE A 428 10.37 -7.73 -12.73
C PHE A 428 10.06 -7.53 -11.25
N TYR A 429 10.87 -8.16 -10.40
CA TYR A 429 11.02 -7.76 -9.01
C TYR A 429 12.03 -6.62 -8.92
N THR A 430 13.29 -6.89 -9.28
CA THR A 430 14.37 -5.91 -9.36
C THR A 430 14.56 -5.41 -10.79
N ASN A 431 14.96 -4.15 -10.92
CA ASN A 431 15.19 -3.50 -12.21
C ASN A 431 16.67 -3.07 -12.33
N PRO A 432 17.61 -4.00 -12.56
CA PRO A 432 19.00 -3.65 -12.77
C PRO A 432 19.16 -2.85 -14.07
N LEU A 433 20.06 -1.88 -14.07
CA LEU A 433 20.33 -1.07 -15.27
C LEU A 433 21.31 -1.76 -16.23
N ARG A 434 22.04 -2.76 -15.74
CA ARG A 434 23.00 -3.54 -16.52
C ARG A 434 22.94 -5.01 -16.10
N ILE A 435 22.78 -5.91 -17.05
CA ILE A 435 23.01 -7.34 -16.87
C ILE A 435 24.51 -7.58 -17.17
N SER A 436 25.24 -8.11 -16.19
CA SER A 436 26.66 -8.43 -16.33
C SER A 436 26.88 -9.92 -16.13
N ALA A 437 27.70 -10.49 -16.98
CA ALA A 437 28.21 -11.86 -16.81
C ALA A 437 29.42 -11.92 -15.85
N ASP A 438 29.99 -10.76 -15.50
CA ASP A 438 31.24 -10.66 -14.73
C ASP A 438 31.00 -10.61 -13.20
N LEU A 439 29.77 -10.76 -12.73
CA LEU A 439 29.50 -10.83 -11.30
C LEU A 439 30.06 -12.16 -10.75
N PRO A 440 30.80 -12.13 -9.64
CA PRO A 440 31.38 -13.34 -9.05
C PRO A 440 30.34 -14.25 -8.35
N TYR A 441 29.07 -13.85 -8.37
CA TYR A 441 27.95 -14.54 -7.74
C TYR A 441 26.68 -14.41 -8.58
N THR A 442 25.71 -15.28 -8.34
CA THR A 442 24.38 -15.19 -8.95
C THR A 442 23.43 -14.45 -8.02
N LEU A 443 22.82 -13.40 -8.53
CA LEU A 443 21.81 -12.63 -7.80
C LEU A 443 20.51 -13.44 -7.65
N ARG A 444 19.80 -13.23 -6.53
CA ARG A 444 18.59 -13.96 -6.14
C ARG A 444 17.44 -13.80 -7.14
N TRP A 445 17.19 -12.57 -7.59
CA TRP A 445 16.03 -12.26 -8.40
C TRP A 445 16.30 -12.51 -9.88
N PRO A 446 15.27 -12.94 -10.65
CA PRO A 446 15.42 -13.16 -12.09
C PRO A 446 15.94 -11.92 -12.82
N LYS A 447 16.85 -12.14 -13.79
CA LYS A 447 17.38 -11.10 -14.68
C LYS A 447 16.44 -10.74 -15.83
N GLU A 448 15.40 -11.55 -16.04
CA GLU A 448 14.36 -11.38 -17.04
C GLU A 448 12.99 -11.31 -16.35
N ARG A 449 12.01 -10.73 -17.04
CA ARG A 449 10.62 -10.73 -16.56
C ARG A 449 10.08 -12.13 -16.59
N THR A 450 9.42 -12.55 -15.50
CA THR A 450 8.83 -13.87 -15.34
C THR A 450 7.34 -13.76 -15.01
N GLU A 451 6.59 -14.82 -15.34
CA GLU A 451 5.13 -14.87 -15.06
C GLU A 451 4.85 -14.94 -13.56
N TYR A 452 5.72 -15.59 -12.81
CA TYR A 452 5.63 -15.69 -11.36
C TYR A 452 7.00 -15.39 -10.71
N ILE A 453 6.95 -14.72 -9.58
CA ILE A 453 8.08 -14.41 -8.72
C ILE A 453 7.68 -14.84 -7.31
N SER A 454 8.57 -15.50 -6.56
CA SER A 454 8.28 -16.00 -5.20
C SER A 454 7.83 -14.90 -4.20
N CYS A 455 8.16 -13.64 -4.46
CA CYS A 455 7.59 -12.47 -3.82
C CYS A 455 6.76 -11.72 -4.86
N PHE A 456 5.47 -11.99 -4.92
CA PHE A 456 4.57 -11.46 -5.97
C PHE A 456 3.95 -10.12 -5.58
N CYS A 457 4.65 -9.30 -4.78
CA CYS A 457 4.15 -8.00 -4.32
C CYS A 457 4.18 -6.91 -5.41
N CYS A 458 5.10 -7.02 -6.38
CA CYS A 458 5.29 -6.01 -7.42
C CYS A 458 4.22 -5.99 -8.51
N PRO A 459 3.79 -7.15 -9.07
CA PRO A 459 2.79 -7.17 -10.13
C PRO A 459 1.50 -6.43 -9.79
N PRO A 460 0.85 -6.63 -8.64
CA PRO A 460 -0.40 -5.94 -8.32
C PRO A 460 -0.21 -4.47 -7.96
N ASN A 461 1.03 -4.01 -7.74
CA ASN A 461 1.31 -2.59 -7.58
C ASN A 461 1.41 -1.85 -8.92
N THR A 462 1.71 -2.56 -10.02
CA THR A 462 1.83 -1.93 -11.35
C THR A 462 0.50 -1.60 -11.97
#